data_9eafedad121e9717fe56e7060ad2d6e4
#
_entry.id   9eafedad121e9717fe56e7060ad2d6e4
#
_cell.length_a   1.000
_cell.length_b   1.000
_cell.length_c   1.000
_cell.angle_alpha   90.00
_cell.angle_beta   90.00
_cell.angle_gamma   90.00
#
_symmetry.space_group_name_H-M   'P 1'
#
loop_
_entity.id
_entity.type
_entity.pdbx_description
1 polymer ?
#
loop_
_entity_poly.entity_id
_entity_poly.type
_entity_poly.pdbx_seq_one_letter_code
_entity_poly.pdbx_strand_id
1 'polypeptide(L)'
;MTTAGTETKTLGQKAVDRFTEMMVERMEQMKSVGWHKGWIGSATAPGAMPQNVSGRGYSGSNSFFLQLDTALRGYSMPVYLTFKQANDMGAHVKRGESAMPVLYWDIMARDTDGKKVSKEAYRKMSLAERMQVQTIPFLKAFNVFNVDQTNLAEVKPDKMEALKKLFAPPELRDAEGMFTSKALDRMFEKQEWICPIQYDKQVPGAYSVSYTHLRAH
;
A
#
# COMPACT_ATOMS: atom_id res chain seq x y z
N MET A 1 19.53 -38.51 21.11
CA MET A 1 19.84 -37.67 19.95
C MET A 1 18.53 -37.37 19.23
N THR A 2 17.94 -36.23 19.53
CA THR A 2 16.66 -35.79 18.96
C THR A 2 16.98 -35.02 17.67
N THR A 3 16.68 -35.62 16.52
CA THR A 3 16.81 -34.93 15.22
C THR A 3 15.77 -33.80 15.16
N ALA A 4 16.24 -32.57 15.22
CA ALA A 4 15.40 -31.39 14.96
C ALA A 4 15.01 -31.44 13.48
N GLY A 5 13.78 -31.88 13.20
CA GLY A 5 13.17 -31.79 11.89
C GLY A 5 13.05 -30.32 11.49
N THR A 6 13.68 -29.94 10.42
CA THR A 6 13.58 -28.60 9.83
C THR A 6 12.16 -28.46 9.28
N GLU A 7 11.23 -27.95 10.09
CA GLU A 7 9.87 -27.61 9.63
C GLU A 7 9.97 -26.57 8.51
N THR A 8 9.57 -26.97 7.32
CA THR A 8 9.54 -26.08 6.17
C THR A 8 8.42 -25.04 6.36
N LYS A 9 8.79 -23.80 6.69
CA LYS A 9 7.84 -22.70 6.90
C LYS A 9 6.92 -22.52 5.69
N THR A 10 5.63 -22.37 5.94
CA THR A 10 4.64 -22.03 4.92
C THR A 10 4.91 -20.63 4.33
N LEU A 11 4.36 -20.32 3.14
CA LEU A 11 4.47 -18.99 2.54
C LEU A 11 3.89 -17.91 3.46
N GLY A 12 2.81 -18.22 4.19
CA GLY A 12 2.22 -17.29 5.16
C GLY A 12 3.17 -16.98 6.33
N GLN A 13 3.83 -17.99 6.88
CA GLN A 13 4.83 -17.81 7.95
C GLN A 13 6.03 -16.98 7.46
N LYS A 14 6.55 -17.28 6.25
CA LYS A 14 7.61 -16.47 5.63
C LYS A 14 7.19 -15.00 5.43
N ALA A 15 5.92 -14.75 5.10
CA ALA A 15 5.41 -13.39 4.97
C ALA A 15 5.37 -12.66 6.32
N VAL A 16 4.92 -13.32 7.38
CA VAL A 16 4.90 -12.75 8.74
C VAL A 16 6.32 -12.46 9.21
N ASP A 17 7.25 -13.40 9.03
CA ASP A 17 8.66 -13.19 9.38
C ASP A 17 9.23 -11.97 8.66
N ARG A 18 8.99 -11.87 7.34
CA ARG A 18 9.46 -10.73 6.54
C ARG A 18 8.86 -9.41 7.00
N PHE A 19 7.57 -9.40 7.32
CA PHE A 19 6.91 -8.20 7.85
C PHE A 19 7.50 -7.78 9.21
N THR A 20 7.81 -8.74 10.07
CA THR A 20 8.44 -8.47 11.36
C THR A 20 9.85 -7.89 11.17
N GLU A 21 10.66 -8.48 10.31
CA GLU A 21 12.00 -7.97 9.96
C GLU A 21 11.94 -6.51 9.47
N MET A 22 11.03 -6.20 8.55
CA MET A 22 10.86 -4.86 8.01
C MET A 22 10.44 -3.84 9.07
N MET A 23 9.57 -4.24 10.00
CA MET A 23 9.17 -3.37 11.11
C MET A 23 10.36 -3.08 12.03
N VAL A 24 11.13 -4.10 12.39
CA VAL A 24 12.34 -3.94 13.21
C VAL A 24 13.36 -3.05 12.51
N GLU A 25 13.64 -3.30 11.23
CA GLU A 25 14.55 -2.49 10.42
C GLU A 25 14.11 -1.01 10.40
N ARG A 26 12.82 -0.76 10.21
CA ARG A 26 12.29 0.62 10.24
C ARG A 26 12.42 1.27 11.60
N MET A 27 12.13 0.53 12.67
CA MET A 27 12.30 1.05 14.03
C MET A 27 13.76 1.40 14.34
N GLU A 28 14.72 0.62 13.88
CA GLU A 28 16.14 0.87 14.04
C GLU A 28 16.58 2.13 13.27
N GLN A 29 16.14 2.27 12.02
CA GLN A 29 16.38 3.49 11.24
C GLN A 29 15.82 4.74 11.94
N MET A 30 14.64 4.65 12.53
CA MET A 30 14.03 5.78 13.24
C MET A 30 14.79 6.18 14.51
N LYS A 31 15.47 5.25 15.16
CA LYS A 31 16.33 5.58 16.32
C LYS A 31 17.51 6.48 15.94
N SER A 32 18.06 6.32 14.74
CA SER A 32 19.24 7.07 14.28
C SER A 32 18.92 8.43 13.67
N VAL A 33 17.71 8.60 13.09
CA VAL A 33 17.34 9.80 12.30
C VAL A 33 16.32 10.69 13.04
N GLY A 34 15.83 10.24 14.21
CA GLY A 34 14.71 10.88 14.88
C GLY A 34 13.35 10.48 14.28
N TRP A 35 12.29 10.77 15.00
CA TRP A 35 10.95 10.46 14.52
C TRP A 35 10.49 11.46 13.46
N HIS A 36 10.42 11.04 12.22
CA HIS A 36 9.77 11.77 11.15
C HIS A 36 8.44 11.07 10.81
N LYS A 37 7.39 11.87 10.56
CA LYS A 37 6.11 11.34 10.06
C LYS A 37 6.36 10.64 8.72
N GLY A 38 6.55 9.32 8.73
CA GLY A 38 6.96 8.54 7.55
C GLY A 38 5.97 8.55 6.38
N TRP A 39 4.74 9.06 6.61
CA TRP A 39 3.70 9.24 5.59
C TRP A 39 3.63 10.65 4.99
N ILE A 40 4.46 11.61 5.47
CA ILE A 40 4.48 13.01 5.03
C ILE A 40 5.87 13.37 4.53
N GLY A 41 6.57 12.59 3.85
CA GLY A 41 7.94 12.98 3.51
C GLY A 41 8.67 12.12 2.51
N SER A 42 7.99 11.16 1.91
CA SER A 42 8.62 10.43 0.81
C SER A 42 8.51 11.24 -0.48
N ALA A 43 9.52 11.12 -1.33
CA ALA A 43 9.56 11.69 -2.66
C ALA A 43 8.41 11.23 -3.58
N THR A 44 7.60 10.29 -3.13
CA THR A 44 6.35 9.85 -3.76
C THR A 44 5.21 10.78 -3.36
N ALA A 45 4.32 11.07 -4.28
CA ALA A 45 3.14 11.91 -4.06
C ALA A 45 2.47 11.59 -2.71
N PRO A 46 2.18 12.60 -1.86
CA PRO A 46 1.51 12.39 -0.60
C PRO A 46 0.20 11.63 -0.82
N GLY A 47 0.07 10.45 -0.22
CA GLY A 47 -1.13 9.62 -0.35
C GLY A 47 -1.15 8.67 -1.56
N ALA A 48 -0.07 8.53 -2.31
CA ALA A 48 0.02 7.50 -3.35
C ALA A 48 -0.05 6.11 -2.72
N MET A 49 -1.20 5.46 -2.87
CA MET A 49 -1.41 4.11 -2.35
C MET A 49 -0.73 3.07 -3.25
N PRO A 50 -0.12 2.02 -2.67
CA PRO A 50 0.44 0.94 -3.44
C PRO A 50 -0.59 0.30 -4.36
N GLN A 51 -0.20 0.11 -5.61
CA GLN A 51 -1.06 -0.52 -6.60
C GLN A 51 -0.31 -1.55 -7.44
N ASN A 52 -1.08 -2.43 -8.03
CA ASN A 52 -0.57 -3.35 -9.04
C ASN A 52 -0.34 -2.60 -10.36
N VAL A 53 0.55 -3.09 -11.20
CA VAL A 53 0.83 -2.55 -12.53
C VAL A 53 -0.40 -2.43 -13.45
N SER A 54 -1.51 -3.12 -13.13
CA SER A 54 -2.80 -2.99 -13.80
C SER A 54 -3.71 -1.90 -13.20
N GLY A 55 -3.25 -1.13 -12.21
CA GLY A 55 -4.02 -0.06 -11.56
C GLY A 55 -4.88 -0.50 -10.38
N ARG A 56 -4.85 -1.79 -10.00
CA ARG A 56 -5.58 -2.27 -8.81
C ARG A 56 -4.82 -1.92 -7.54
N GLY A 57 -5.44 -1.13 -6.66
CA GLY A 57 -4.87 -0.78 -5.36
C GLY A 57 -4.78 -1.96 -4.40
N TYR A 58 -3.75 -1.97 -3.58
CA TYR A 58 -3.64 -2.84 -2.41
C TYR A 58 -4.33 -2.20 -1.21
N SER A 59 -4.80 -3.03 -0.28
CA SER A 59 -5.51 -2.56 0.92
C SER A 59 -4.99 -3.27 2.19
N GLY A 60 -5.34 -2.69 3.36
CA GLY A 60 -5.00 -3.26 4.66
C GLY A 60 -3.49 -3.41 4.87
N SER A 61 -3.09 -4.51 5.49
CA SER A 61 -1.68 -4.81 5.77
C SER A 61 -0.80 -4.85 4.53
N ASN A 62 -1.32 -5.33 3.39
CA ASN A 62 -0.55 -5.33 2.15
C ASN A 62 -0.16 -3.91 1.71
N SER A 63 -1.10 -2.96 1.76
CA SER A 63 -0.81 -1.57 1.42
C SER A 63 0.26 -0.98 2.35
N PHE A 64 0.12 -1.21 3.64
CA PHE A 64 1.08 -0.72 4.64
C PHE A 64 2.50 -1.27 4.38
N PHE A 65 2.64 -2.60 4.24
CA PHE A 65 3.95 -3.21 4.04
C PHE A 65 4.58 -2.91 2.68
N LEU A 66 3.78 -2.74 1.63
CA LEU A 66 4.29 -2.31 0.33
C LEU A 66 4.75 -0.85 0.33
N GLN A 67 4.09 0.04 1.09
CA GLN A 67 4.60 1.40 1.31
C GLN A 67 5.92 1.38 2.07
N LEU A 68 5.99 0.57 3.12
CA LEU A 68 7.20 0.41 3.91
C LEU A 68 8.36 -0.14 3.07
N ASP A 69 8.12 -1.16 2.25
CA ASP A 69 9.10 -1.72 1.31
C ASP A 69 9.58 -0.67 0.29
N THR A 70 8.64 0.12 -0.27
CA THR A 70 8.97 1.23 -1.16
C THR A 70 9.92 2.23 -0.49
N ALA A 71 9.62 2.60 0.74
CA ALA A 71 10.40 3.59 1.49
C ALA A 71 11.78 3.03 1.92
N LEU A 72 11.84 1.80 2.44
CA LEU A 72 13.08 1.17 2.91
C LEU A 72 14.08 0.93 1.77
N ARG A 73 13.58 0.55 0.60
CA ARG A 73 14.41 0.27 -0.57
C ARG A 73 14.61 1.47 -1.50
N GLY A 74 13.98 2.60 -1.21
CA GLY A 74 14.10 3.82 -2.02
C GLY A 74 13.54 3.69 -3.44
N TYR A 75 12.50 2.88 -3.62
CA TYR A 75 11.85 2.75 -4.93
C TYR A 75 11.16 4.04 -5.35
N SER A 76 11.16 4.31 -6.65
CA SER A 76 10.64 5.56 -7.23
C SER A 76 9.13 5.70 -7.09
N MET A 77 8.40 4.58 -7.02
CA MET A 77 6.96 4.56 -6.91
C MET A 77 6.44 3.24 -6.29
N PRO A 78 5.29 3.24 -5.59
CA PRO A 78 4.73 2.06 -4.96
C PRO A 78 3.89 1.23 -5.96
N VAL A 79 4.48 0.84 -7.08
CA VAL A 79 3.84 0.01 -8.09
C VAL A 79 4.48 -1.36 -8.13
N TYR A 80 3.64 -2.39 -8.01
CA TYR A 80 4.08 -3.77 -7.88
C TYR A 80 3.46 -4.67 -8.94
N LEU A 81 4.17 -5.74 -9.29
CA LEU A 81 3.71 -6.74 -10.25
C LEU A 81 4.19 -8.13 -9.84
N THR A 82 3.47 -9.15 -10.27
CA THR A 82 3.91 -10.53 -10.12
C THR A 82 4.93 -10.89 -11.21
N PHE A 83 5.72 -11.92 -10.97
CA PHE A 83 6.66 -12.45 -11.97
C PHE A 83 5.97 -12.76 -13.31
N LYS A 84 4.76 -13.36 -13.24
CA LYS A 84 3.96 -13.64 -14.44
C LYS A 84 3.60 -12.36 -15.19
N GLN A 85 3.14 -11.32 -14.47
CA GLN A 85 2.81 -10.04 -15.11
C GLN A 85 4.02 -9.35 -15.76
N ALA A 86 5.21 -9.49 -15.17
CA ALA A 86 6.44 -9.01 -15.82
C ALA A 86 6.64 -9.71 -17.15
N ASN A 87 6.61 -11.03 -17.16
CA ASN A 87 6.80 -11.85 -18.37
C ASN A 87 5.73 -11.59 -19.43
N ASP A 88 4.46 -11.47 -19.04
CA ASP A 88 3.34 -11.17 -19.96
C ASP A 88 3.52 -9.81 -20.64
N MET A 89 4.28 -8.90 -20.04
CA MET A 89 4.65 -7.60 -20.64
C MET A 89 5.98 -7.64 -21.40
N GLY A 90 6.64 -8.79 -21.49
CA GLY A 90 7.95 -8.94 -22.08
C GLY A 90 9.10 -8.42 -21.23
N ALA A 91 8.81 -8.05 -19.97
CA ALA A 91 9.81 -7.63 -19.00
C ALA A 91 10.25 -8.79 -18.12
N HIS A 92 11.37 -8.65 -17.44
CA HIS A 92 11.87 -9.63 -16.49
C HIS A 92 12.35 -8.95 -15.20
N VAL A 93 12.33 -9.71 -14.11
CA VAL A 93 12.88 -9.25 -12.83
C VAL A 93 14.41 -9.35 -12.89
N LYS A 94 15.09 -8.32 -12.43
CA LYS A 94 16.55 -8.26 -12.39
C LYS A 94 17.13 -9.36 -11.50
N ARG A 95 18.29 -9.85 -11.85
CA ARG A 95 18.96 -10.92 -11.10
C ARG A 95 19.35 -10.43 -9.70
N GLY A 96 19.08 -11.27 -8.70
CA GLY A 96 19.39 -10.94 -7.30
C GLY A 96 18.28 -10.20 -6.55
N GLU A 97 17.21 -9.80 -7.24
CA GLU A 97 16.09 -9.13 -6.59
C GLU A 97 15.24 -10.09 -5.75
N SER A 98 14.77 -9.60 -4.63
CA SER A 98 13.91 -10.36 -3.72
C SER A 98 12.47 -9.84 -3.76
N ALA A 99 11.52 -10.77 -3.81
CA ALA A 99 10.10 -10.46 -3.83
C ALA A 99 9.58 -10.00 -2.47
N MET A 100 8.54 -9.16 -2.51
CA MET A 100 7.72 -8.85 -1.34
C MET A 100 6.49 -9.75 -1.31
N PRO A 101 6.21 -10.49 -0.22
CA PRO A 101 5.01 -11.28 -0.10
C PRO A 101 3.79 -10.39 0.16
N VAL A 102 2.67 -10.68 -0.52
CA VAL A 102 1.36 -10.09 -0.25
C VAL A 102 0.38 -11.18 0.13
N LEU A 103 -0.47 -10.91 1.11
CA LEU A 103 -1.42 -11.86 1.66
C LEU A 103 -2.80 -11.62 1.06
N TYR A 104 -3.46 -12.68 0.66
CA TYR A 104 -4.80 -12.64 0.12
C TYR A 104 -5.69 -13.65 0.85
N TRP A 105 -6.69 -13.13 1.53
CA TRP A 105 -7.74 -13.94 2.14
C TRP A 105 -8.75 -14.37 1.09
N ASP A 106 -9.09 -15.64 1.12
CA ASP A 106 -10.07 -16.23 0.24
C ASP A 106 -10.89 -17.27 0.98
N ILE A 107 -12.04 -17.62 0.42
CA ILE A 107 -12.90 -18.66 0.94
C ILE A 107 -13.02 -19.80 -0.07
N MET A 108 -12.91 -21.03 0.42
CA MET A 108 -13.31 -22.22 -0.31
C MET A 108 -14.71 -22.60 0.13
N ALA A 109 -15.63 -22.64 -0.82
CA ALA A 109 -17.01 -23.05 -0.57
C ALA A 109 -17.20 -24.53 -0.96
N ARG A 110 -17.86 -25.30 -0.10
CA ARG A 110 -18.26 -26.69 -0.36
C ARG A 110 -19.77 -26.82 -0.13
N ASP A 111 -20.46 -27.51 -1.02
CA ASP A 111 -21.87 -27.85 -0.84
C ASP A 111 -22.07 -28.94 0.23
N THR A 112 -23.30 -29.32 0.48
CA THR A 112 -23.68 -30.37 1.44
C THR A 112 -23.08 -31.72 1.11
N ASP A 113 -22.75 -31.96 -0.15
CA ASP A 113 -22.13 -33.21 -0.62
C ASP A 113 -20.59 -33.15 -0.57
N GLY A 114 -20.03 -32.05 -0.04
CA GLY A 114 -18.58 -31.81 0.06
C GLY A 114 -17.91 -31.40 -1.25
N LYS A 115 -18.68 -31.21 -2.32
CA LYS A 115 -18.17 -30.80 -3.63
C LYS A 115 -17.82 -29.31 -3.62
N LYS A 116 -16.69 -28.97 -4.25
CA LYS A 116 -16.23 -27.58 -4.33
C LYS A 116 -17.15 -26.74 -5.21
N VAL A 117 -17.63 -25.64 -4.65
CA VAL A 117 -18.42 -24.61 -5.34
C VAL A 117 -17.48 -23.55 -5.93
N SER A 118 -17.70 -23.18 -7.19
CA SER A 118 -16.90 -22.12 -7.81
C SER A 118 -17.21 -20.75 -7.19
N LYS A 119 -16.28 -19.81 -7.24
CA LYS A 119 -16.48 -18.46 -6.72
C LYS A 119 -17.62 -17.72 -7.41
N GLU A 120 -17.75 -17.91 -8.72
CA GLU A 120 -18.80 -17.31 -9.52
C GLU A 120 -20.17 -17.87 -9.11
N ALA A 121 -20.26 -19.18 -8.90
CA ALA A 121 -21.47 -19.82 -8.41
C ALA A 121 -21.82 -19.33 -7.01
N TYR A 122 -20.86 -19.33 -6.07
CA TYR A 122 -21.07 -18.85 -4.71
C TYR A 122 -21.54 -17.38 -4.66
N ARG A 123 -20.99 -16.50 -5.51
CA ARG A 123 -21.40 -15.09 -5.57
C ARG A 123 -22.82 -14.90 -6.07
N LYS A 124 -23.32 -15.80 -6.93
CA LYS A 124 -24.67 -15.77 -7.47
C LYS A 124 -25.73 -16.41 -6.56
N MET A 125 -25.30 -17.14 -5.53
CA MET A 125 -26.19 -17.79 -4.57
C MET A 125 -26.95 -16.76 -3.73
N SER A 126 -28.23 -17.06 -3.46
CA SER A 126 -29.03 -16.35 -2.48
C SER A 126 -28.49 -16.54 -1.06
N LEU A 127 -28.97 -15.72 -0.11
CA LEU A 127 -28.55 -15.83 1.28
C LEU A 127 -28.89 -17.22 1.88
N ALA A 128 -30.05 -17.75 1.55
CA ALA A 128 -30.50 -19.07 2.03
C ALA A 128 -29.59 -20.20 1.52
N GLU A 129 -29.22 -20.18 0.24
CA GLU A 129 -28.29 -21.15 -0.34
C GLU A 129 -26.89 -21.06 0.27
N ARG A 130 -26.38 -19.82 0.53
CA ARG A 130 -25.07 -19.61 1.18
C ARG A 130 -25.03 -20.17 2.60
N MET A 131 -26.15 -20.17 3.32
CA MET A 131 -26.23 -20.76 4.67
C MET A 131 -26.07 -22.28 4.66
N GLN A 132 -26.33 -22.93 3.55
CA GLN A 132 -26.17 -24.39 3.39
C GLN A 132 -24.78 -24.80 2.89
N VAL A 133 -23.95 -23.83 2.52
CA VAL A 133 -22.62 -24.07 1.99
C VAL A 133 -21.59 -23.90 3.11
N GLN A 134 -20.76 -24.93 3.31
CA GLN A 134 -19.63 -24.82 4.23
C GLN A 134 -18.55 -23.94 3.62
N THR A 135 -18.19 -22.86 4.32
CA THR A 135 -17.10 -21.96 3.90
C THR A 135 -15.85 -22.19 4.76
N ILE A 136 -14.73 -22.44 4.10
CA ILE A 136 -13.44 -22.61 4.75
C ILE A 136 -12.57 -21.43 4.34
N PRO A 137 -12.25 -20.51 5.28
CA PRO A 137 -11.34 -19.42 4.99
C PRO A 137 -9.90 -19.96 4.85
N PHE A 138 -9.17 -19.44 3.90
CA PHE A 138 -7.75 -19.76 3.74
C PHE A 138 -6.95 -18.54 3.30
N LEU A 139 -5.69 -18.55 3.66
CA LEU A 139 -4.75 -17.49 3.33
C LEU A 139 -3.84 -17.94 2.19
N LYS A 140 -3.77 -17.15 1.13
CA LYS A 140 -2.77 -17.29 0.07
C LYS A 140 -1.74 -16.19 0.17
N ALA A 141 -0.48 -16.54 -0.04
CA ALA A 141 0.57 -15.57 -0.22
C ALA A 141 1.01 -15.55 -1.70
N PHE A 142 1.21 -14.38 -2.24
CA PHE A 142 1.75 -14.16 -3.58
C PHE A 142 2.99 -13.29 -3.47
N ASN A 143 4.00 -13.59 -4.28
CA ASN A 143 5.20 -12.79 -4.38
C ASN A 143 5.02 -11.71 -5.45
N VAL A 144 5.28 -10.47 -5.08
CA VAL A 144 5.28 -9.32 -5.98
C VAL A 144 6.65 -8.63 -5.96
N PHE A 145 6.96 -7.95 -7.03
CA PHE A 145 8.18 -7.18 -7.23
C PHE A 145 7.80 -5.74 -7.52
N ASN A 146 8.60 -4.78 -7.07
CA ASN A 146 8.43 -3.40 -7.48
C ASN A 146 8.83 -3.24 -8.95
N VAL A 147 8.22 -2.30 -9.67
CA VAL A 147 8.57 -2.03 -11.08
C VAL A 147 10.04 -1.66 -11.26
N ASP A 148 10.68 -1.04 -10.27
CA ASP A 148 12.11 -0.68 -10.29
C ASP A 148 13.04 -1.91 -10.21
N GLN A 149 12.53 -3.03 -9.72
CA GLN A 149 13.22 -4.33 -9.72
C GLN A 149 13.18 -5.05 -11.08
N THR A 150 12.56 -4.43 -12.07
CA THR A 150 12.39 -5.00 -13.41
C THR A 150 13.04 -4.14 -14.48
N ASN A 151 13.19 -4.68 -15.67
CA ASN A 151 13.60 -3.91 -16.85
C ASN A 151 12.40 -3.31 -17.60
N LEU A 152 11.26 -3.09 -16.95
CA LEU A 152 10.05 -2.56 -17.57
C LEU A 152 10.28 -1.20 -18.24
N ALA A 153 11.14 -0.36 -17.67
CA ALA A 153 11.50 0.94 -18.24
C ALA A 153 12.16 0.84 -19.62
N GLU A 154 12.90 -0.23 -19.87
CA GLU A 154 13.57 -0.50 -21.16
C GLU A 154 12.60 -1.09 -22.18
N VAL A 155 11.75 -2.02 -21.75
CA VAL A 155 10.84 -2.77 -22.62
C VAL A 155 9.57 -1.99 -22.96
N LYS A 156 9.04 -1.22 -22.01
CA LYS A 156 7.82 -0.41 -22.15
C LYS A 156 7.97 0.97 -21.54
N PRO A 157 8.79 1.84 -22.14
CA PRO A 157 9.06 3.19 -21.62
C PRO A 157 7.79 4.03 -21.48
N ASP A 158 6.86 3.95 -22.44
CA ASP A 158 5.59 4.71 -22.39
C ASP A 158 4.76 4.37 -21.16
N LYS A 159 4.69 3.07 -20.81
CA LYS A 159 3.97 2.62 -19.62
C LYS A 159 4.65 3.10 -18.34
N MET A 160 5.97 3.04 -18.31
CA MET A 160 6.74 3.51 -17.16
C MET A 160 6.59 5.02 -16.98
N GLU A 161 6.57 5.78 -18.07
CA GLU A 161 6.35 7.24 -18.04
C GLU A 161 4.92 7.57 -17.55
N ALA A 162 3.91 6.85 -18.02
CA ALA A 162 2.53 7.02 -17.54
C ALA A 162 2.42 6.74 -16.03
N LEU A 163 3.11 5.71 -15.53
CA LEU A 163 3.17 5.43 -14.09
C LEU A 163 3.88 6.55 -13.33
N LYS A 164 5.02 7.04 -13.82
CA LYS A 164 5.74 8.17 -13.22
C LYS A 164 4.87 9.42 -13.13
N LYS A 165 4.11 9.75 -14.16
CA LYS A 165 3.16 10.88 -14.15
C LYS A 165 2.05 10.69 -13.10
N LEU A 166 1.55 9.46 -12.96
CA LEU A 166 0.50 9.15 -11.97
C LEU A 166 0.99 9.32 -10.52
N PHE A 167 2.26 8.99 -10.26
CA PHE A 167 2.88 9.07 -8.95
C PHE A 167 3.75 10.31 -8.75
N ALA A 168 3.78 11.22 -9.72
CA ALA A 168 4.47 12.48 -9.58
C ALA A 168 3.90 13.28 -8.39
N PRO A 169 4.73 13.89 -7.57
CA PRO A 169 4.24 14.77 -6.52
C PRO A 169 3.45 15.91 -7.16
N PRO A 170 2.37 16.38 -6.52
CA PRO A 170 1.63 17.53 -7.01
C PRO A 170 2.56 18.75 -7.11
N GLU A 171 2.33 19.60 -8.09
CA GLU A 171 3.08 20.84 -8.25
C GLU A 171 2.93 21.71 -6.99
N LEU A 172 4.03 22.34 -6.58
CA LEU A 172 4.02 23.27 -5.47
C LEU A 172 3.29 24.54 -5.89
N ARG A 173 2.46 25.07 -5.02
CA ARG A 173 1.66 26.28 -5.27
C ARG A 173 2.52 27.54 -5.34
N ASP A 174 3.52 27.63 -4.46
CA ASP A 174 4.36 28.79 -4.27
C ASP A 174 5.78 28.40 -3.82
N ALA A 175 6.62 29.44 -3.64
CA ALA A 175 8.00 29.29 -3.14
C ALA A 175 8.07 28.76 -1.69
N GLU A 176 6.95 28.70 -0.97
CA GLU A 176 6.84 28.23 0.41
C GLU A 176 6.58 26.72 0.50
N GLY A 177 6.41 26.04 -0.64
CA GLY A 177 6.25 24.58 -0.70
C GLY A 177 4.82 24.08 -0.47
N MET A 178 3.80 24.92 -0.65
CA MET A 178 2.40 24.54 -0.54
C MET A 178 1.92 23.80 -1.78
N PHE A 179 1.22 22.69 -1.59
CA PHE A 179 0.64 21.94 -2.70
C PHE A 179 -0.64 22.59 -3.21
N THR A 180 -0.81 22.68 -4.52
CA THR A 180 -2.03 23.17 -5.15
C THR A 180 -3.14 22.13 -5.11
N SER A 181 -4.32 22.54 -4.73
CA SER A 181 -5.56 21.77 -4.85
C SER A 181 -6.71 22.69 -5.21
N LYS A 182 -7.11 22.70 -6.47
CA LYS A 182 -8.19 23.58 -6.96
C LYS A 182 -9.50 23.43 -6.16
N ALA A 183 -9.79 22.24 -5.65
CA ALA A 183 -10.98 22.00 -4.84
C ALA A 183 -10.84 22.62 -3.46
N LEU A 184 -9.71 22.42 -2.79
CA LEU A 184 -9.43 23.00 -1.47
C LEU A 184 -9.27 24.51 -1.57
N ASP A 185 -8.57 25.02 -2.59
CA ASP A 185 -8.38 26.46 -2.80
C ASP A 185 -9.71 27.18 -2.96
N ARG A 186 -10.65 26.64 -3.77
CA ARG A 186 -12.01 27.19 -3.90
C ARG A 186 -12.78 27.16 -2.59
N MET A 187 -12.60 26.12 -1.79
CA MET A 187 -13.24 25.97 -0.50
C MET A 187 -12.70 27.02 0.49
N PHE A 188 -11.38 27.27 0.47
CA PHE A 188 -10.73 28.32 1.25
C PHE A 188 -11.15 29.74 0.79
N GLU A 189 -11.22 29.99 -0.51
CA GLU A 189 -11.63 31.28 -1.08
C GLU A 189 -13.08 31.63 -0.72
N LYS A 190 -13.97 30.64 -0.74
CA LYS A 190 -15.38 30.83 -0.40
C LYS A 190 -15.65 31.00 1.08
N GLN A 191 -14.68 30.68 1.94
CA GLN A 191 -14.80 30.70 3.39
C GLN A 191 -16.09 30.04 3.93
N GLU A 192 -16.44 28.90 3.34
CA GLU A 192 -17.61 28.11 3.73
C GLU A 192 -17.47 27.43 5.10
N TRP A 193 -16.50 27.85 5.89
CA TRP A 193 -16.19 27.26 7.21
C TRP A 193 -16.84 28.10 8.33
N ILE A 194 -17.22 27.36 9.36
CA ILE A 194 -17.70 27.96 10.61
C ILE A 194 -16.56 28.63 11.39
N CYS A 195 -15.33 28.20 11.20
CA CYS A 195 -14.13 28.68 11.89
C CYS A 195 -13.20 29.44 10.93
N PRO A 196 -12.76 30.67 11.25
CA PRO A 196 -11.76 31.34 10.44
C PRO A 196 -10.44 30.60 10.47
N ILE A 197 -9.79 30.49 9.30
CA ILE A 197 -8.45 29.90 9.18
C ILE A 197 -7.42 31.01 9.32
N GLN A 198 -6.53 30.90 10.30
CA GLN A 198 -5.42 31.81 10.49
C GLN A 198 -4.11 31.07 10.18
N TYR A 199 -3.26 31.74 9.40
CA TYR A 199 -1.91 31.22 9.09
C TYR A 199 -0.92 31.84 10.05
N ASP A 200 -0.31 31.02 10.91
CA ASP A 200 0.78 31.42 11.77
C ASP A 200 2.05 30.68 11.36
N LYS A 201 3.04 31.42 10.83
CA LYS A 201 4.32 30.87 10.37
C LYS A 201 5.20 30.30 11.50
N GLN A 202 4.91 30.66 12.76
CA GLN A 202 5.66 30.19 13.92
C GLN A 202 5.19 28.83 14.43
N VAL A 203 4.10 28.32 13.90
CA VAL A 203 3.49 27.09 14.37
C VAL A 203 3.81 25.92 13.44
N PRO A 204 4.56 24.91 13.90
CA PRO A 204 4.98 23.79 13.06
C PRO A 204 3.86 22.76 12.89
N GLY A 205 2.75 23.09 12.26
CA GLY A 205 1.66 22.17 11.97
C GLY A 205 0.29 22.80 11.94
N ALA A 206 -0.71 22.06 11.47
CA ALA A 206 -2.09 22.47 11.48
C ALA A 206 -2.81 21.85 12.67
N TYR A 207 -3.53 22.67 13.45
CA TYR A 207 -4.42 22.20 14.50
C TYR A 207 -5.71 22.99 14.52
N SER A 208 -6.77 22.35 14.97
CA SER A 208 -8.03 23.03 15.26
C SER A 208 -8.16 23.24 16.77
N VAL A 209 -8.48 24.47 17.16
CA VAL A 209 -8.79 24.80 18.56
C VAL A 209 -10.30 25.00 18.65
N SER A 210 -10.98 24.24 19.50
CA SER A 210 -12.39 24.49 19.75
C SER A 210 -12.56 25.74 20.62
N TYR A 211 -13.52 26.60 20.29
CA TYR A 211 -13.82 27.86 21.01
C TYR A 211 -14.14 27.66 22.50
N THR A 212 -14.50 26.48 22.92
CA THR A 212 -14.73 26.14 24.33
C THR A 212 -13.47 26.20 25.20
N HIS A 213 -12.28 26.11 24.63
CA HIS A 213 -11.01 26.22 25.38
C HIS A 213 -10.51 27.67 25.53
N LEU A 214 -10.98 28.60 24.71
CA LEU A 214 -10.54 29.99 24.73
C LEU A 214 -11.28 30.87 25.80
N ARG A 215 -12.26 30.31 26.49
CA ARG A 215 -12.98 31.01 27.59
C ARG A 215 -12.49 30.65 29.01
N ALA A 216 -11.44 29.84 29.12
CA ALA A 216 -10.92 29.39 30.43
C ALA A 216 -9.56 30.03 30.81
N HIS A 217 -9.18 31.15 30.17
CA HIS A 217 -8.03 31.98 30.57
C HIS A 217 -8.41 33.44 30.70
#